data_69fbfaaa7cac4af7bd6edbad3a24ce4c
#
_entry.id   69fbfaaa7cac4af7bd6edbad3a24ce4c
#
_cell.length_a   1.000
_cell.length_b   1.000
_cell.length_c   1.000
_cell.angle_alpha   90.00
_cell.angle_beta   90.00
_cell.angle_gamma   90.00
#
_symmetry.space_group_name_H-M   'P 1'
#
loop_
_entity.id
_entity.type
_entity.pdbx_description
1 polymer ?
#
loop_
_entity_poly.entity_id
_entity_poly.type
_entity_poly.pdbx_seq_one_letter_code
_entity_poly.pdbx_strand_id
1 'polypeptide(L)'
;MNNTISIKIITQEDVAAIFDSHADRLFEIVEDAFLKASKGEVLFPDKISQIFDTQTQNRINCMPATLLGNKVAGLKWVSVFPTNAPKGIQNVTGVMLLSEIETGFPIAVIDGTLCTQLRTAAVGC
;
A
#
# COMPACT_ATOMS: atom_id res chain seq x y z
N MET A 1 -6.06 -7.28 -32.75
CA MET A 1 -6.09 -7.49 -31.30
C MET A 1 -5.51 -6.25 -30.61
N ASN A 2 -6.20 -5.73 -29.63
CA ASN A 2 -5.71 -4.57 -28.88
C ASN A 2 -4.89 -5.06 -27.67
N ASN A 3 -3.60 -4.71 -27.65
CA ASN A 3 -2.70 -5.02 -26.54
C ASN A 3 -2.46 -3.83 -25.63
N THR A 4 -3.33 -2.82 -25.70
CA THR A 4 -3.21 -1.64 -24.85
C THR A 4 -3.52 -2.02 -23.39
N ILE A 5 -2.63 -1.62 -22.50
CA ILE A 5 -2.78 -1.82 -21.08
C ILE A 5 -3.30 -0.53 -20.47
N SER A 6 -4.41 -0.61 -19.73
CA SER A 6 -5.01 0.53 -19.06
C SER A 6 -4.71 0.46 -17.57
N ILE A 7 -4.14 1.52 -17.00
CA ILE A 7 -3.80 1.62 -15.59
C ILE A 7 -4.63 2.74 -14.98
N LYS A 8 -5.36 2.44 -13.90
CA LYS A 8 -6.10 3.45 -13.15
C LYS A 8 -5.17 4.18 -12.20
N ILE A 9 -5.31 5.49 -12.15
CA ILE A 9 -4.61 6.32 -11.16
C ILE A 9 -5.62 6.71 -10.09
N ILE A 10 -5.40 6.27 -8.86
CA ILE A 10 -6.27 6.55 -7.72
C ILE A 10 -5.49 7.48 -6.80
N THR A 11 -5.91 8.73 -6.75
CA THR A 11 -5.22 9.80 -6.03
C THR A 11 -5.52 9.77 -4.53
N GLN A 12 -4.77 10.58 -3.76
CA GLN A 12 -5.05 10.75 -2.33
C GLN A 12 -6.47 11.27 -2.10
N GLU A 13 -6.94 12.18 -2.96
CA GLU A 13 -8.30 12.70 -2.89
C GLU A 13 -9.34 11.61 -3.13
N ASP A 14 -9.07 10.72 -4.10
CA ASP A 14 -9.95 9.57 -4.36
C ASP A 14 -10.01 8.63 -3.16
N VAL A 15 -8.87 8.34 -2.53
CA VAL A 15 -8.79 7.50 -1.33
C VAL A 15 -9.57 8.14 -0.19
N ALA A 16 -9.41 9.45 0.01
CA ALA A 16 -10.15 10.17 1.05
C ALA A 16 -11.66 10.09 0.84
N ALA A 17 -12.12 10.25 -0.40
CA ALA A 17 -13.55 10.16 -0.73
C ALA A 17 -14.10 8.75 -0.49
N ILE A 18 -13.35 7.73 -0.86
CA ILE A 18 -13.74 6.33 -0.61
C ILE A 18 -13.82 6.06 0.89
N PHE A 19 -12.84 6.54 1.65
CA PHE A 19 -12.83 6.37 3.10
C PHE A 19 -14.01 7.07 3.76
N ASP A 20 -14.32 8.29 3.37
CA ASP A 20 -15.45 9.05 3.92
C ASP A 20 -16.78 8.33 3.69
N SER A 21 -16.91 7.65 2.56
CA SER A 21 -18.14 6.88 2.25
C SER A 21 -18.19 5.51 2.92
N HIS A 22 -17.04 4.93 3.30
CA HIS A 22 -16.95 3.54 3.76
C HIS A 22 -16.09 3.40 5.03
N ALA A 23 -16.04 4.43 5.86
CA ALA A 23 -15.20 4.43 7.08
C ALA A 23 -15.51 3.26 8.02
N ASP A 24 -16.78 2.86 8.10
CA ASP A 24 -17.26 1.76 8.92
C ASP A 24 -16.71 0.40 8.50
N ARG A 25 -16.20 0.28 7.27
CA ARG A 25 -15.67 -0.98 6.74
C ARG A 25 -14.17 -1.16 6.94
N LEU A 26 -13.47 -0.12 7.41
CA LEU A 26 -12.01 -0.18 7.51
C LEU A 26 -11.52 -1.32 8.40
N PHE A 27 -12.12 -1.46 9.60
CA PHE A 27 -11.74 -2.52 10.53
C PHE A 27 -12.02 -3.90 9.96
N GLU A 28 -13.16 -4.07 9.30
CA GLU A 28 -13.52 -5.35 8.68
C GLU A 28 -12.52 -5.75 7.60
N ILE A 29 -12.09 -4.79 6.77
CA ILE A 29 -11.13 -5.04 5.70
C ILE A 29 -9.78 -5.46 6.27
N VAL A 30 -9.29 -4.75 7.29
CA VAL A 30 -8.01 -5.04 7.92
C VAL A 30 -8.07 -6.39 8.65
N GLU A 31 -9.14 -6.66 9.39
CA GLU A 31 -9.33 -7.94 10.07
C GLU A 31 -9.39 -9.09 9.07
N ASP A 32 -10.11 -8.94 7.96
CA ASP A 32 -10.19 -9.94 6.90
C ASP A 32 -8.82 -10.23 6.32
N ALA A 33 -7.98 -9.21 6.13
CA ALA A 33 -6.62 -9.39 5.63
C ALA A 33 -5.77 -10.24 6.59
N PHE A 34 -5.86 -10.00 7.90
CA PHE A 34 -5.15 -10.81 8.89
C PHE A 34 -5.66 -12.24 8.91
N LEU A 35 -6.97 -12.45 8.79
CA LEU A 35 -7.55 -13.80 8.73
C LEU A 35 -7.06 -14.55 7.50
N LYS A 36 -7.03 -13.91 6.34
CA LYS A 36 -6.51 -14.51 5.12
C LYS A 36 -5.03 -14.87 5.27
N ALA A 37 -4.24 -14.00 5.87
CA ALA A 37 -2.82 -14.27 6.12
C ALA A 37 -2.65 -15.49 7.03
N SER A 38 -3.46 -15.61 8.09
CA SER A 38 -3.39 -16.75 9.02
C SER A 38 -3.75 -18.09 8.35
N LYS A 39 -4.54 -18.05 7.28
CA LYS A 39 -4.93 -19.24 6.53
C LYS A 39 -3.98 -19.58 5.38
N GLY A 40 -2.90 -18.83 5.20
CA GLY A 40 -1.98 -19.03 4.10
C GLY A 40 -2.50 -18.56 2.75
N GLU A 41 -3.51 -17.69 2.73
CA GLU A 41 -4.12 -17.15 1.51
C GLU A 41 -3.43 -15.89 0.99
N VAL A 42 -2.31 -15.50 1.62
CA VAL A 42 -1.53 -14.32 1.26
C VAL A 42 -0.09 -14.74 1.02
N LEU A 43 0.47 -14.35 -0.11
CA LEU A 43 1.91 -14.39 -0.30
C LEU A 43 2.48 -13.11 0.31
N PHE A 44 3.47 -13.25 1.17
CA PHE A 44 3.98 -12.14 1.95
C PHE A 44 5.51 -12.17 2.00
N PRO A 45 6.18 -11.87 0.88
CA PRO A 45 7.64 -11.82 0.85
C PRO A 45 8.19 -10.75 1.78
N ASP A 46 9.46 -10.91 2.17
CA ASP A 46 10.13 -9.94 3.02
C ASP A 46 10.24 -8.59 2.33
N LYS A 47 10.08 -7.52 3.10
CA LYS A 47 10.30 -6.17 2.60
C LYS A 47 11.77 -5.95 2.27
N ILE A 48 12.02 -5.08 1.29
CA ILE A 48 13.35 -4.65 0.92
C ILE A 48 13.47 -3.17 1.27
N SER A 49 14.54 -2.80 1.99
CA SER A 49 14.77 -1.43 2.40
C SER A 49 16.01 -0.87 1.71
N GLN A 50 15.88 0.33 1.15
CA GLN A 50 17.00 1.12 0.65
C GLN A 50 17.27 2.23 1.67
N ILE A 51 18.33 2.08 2.43
CA ILE A 51 18.69 3.05 3.48
C ILE A 51 19.72 4.00 2.89
N PHE A 52 19.37 5.28 2.82
CA PHE A 52 20.23 6.30 2.23
C PHE A 52 21.22 6.90 3.21
N ASP A 53 20.86 6.89 4.50
CA ASP A 53 21.69 7.43 5.57
C ASP A 53 21.39 6.66 6.85
N THR A 54 22.41 5.98 7.39
CA THR A 54 22.25 5.14 8.57
C THR A 54 22.03 5.94 9.85
N GLN A 55 22.46 7.20 9.89
CA GLN A 55 22.26 8.06 11.06
C GLN A 55 20.85 8.61 11.11
N THR A 56 20.35 9.14 9.99
CA THR A 56 18.99 9.70 9.93
C THR A 56 17.93 8.63 9.73
N GLN A 57 18.30 7.47 9.19
CA GLN A 57 17.40 6.39 8.82
C GLN A 57 16.42 6.77 7.70
N ASN A 58 16.77 7.78 6.89
CA ASN A 58 16.04 8.07 5.68
C ASN A 58 16.09 6.87 4.76
N ARG A 59 14.93 6.37 4.34
CA ARG A 59 14.85 5.12 3.58
C ARG A 59 13.58 5.04 2.75
N ILE A 60 13.63 4.14 1.78
CA ILE A 60 12.45 3.73 1.02
C ILE A 60 12.31 2.21 1.17
N ASN A 61 11.13 1.77 1.54
CA ASN A 61 10.79 0.36 1.68
C ASN A 61 9.93 -0.09 0.50
N CYS A 62 10.23 -1.27 -0.04
CA CYS A 62 9.40 -1.98 -0.99
C CYS A 62 8.75 -3.15 -0.27
N MET A 63 7.43 -3.16 -0.19
CA MET A 63 6.66 -4.13 0.60
C MET A 63 5.68 -4.87 -0.31
N PRO A 64 6.07 -6.02 -0.87
CA PRO A 64 5.19 -6.78 -1.75
C PRO A 64 4.22 -7.68 -0.98
N ALA A 65 3.09 -7.96 -1.59
CA ALA A 65 2.12 -8.92 -1.08
C ALA A 65 1.17 -9.36 -2.19
N THR A 66 0.57 -10.54 -2.02
CA THR A 66 -0.44 -11.06 -2.95
C THR A 66 -1.62 -11.59 -2.15
N LEU A 67 -2.81 -11.14 -2.51
CA LEU A 67 -4.07 -11.69 -2.01
C LEU A 67 -4.54 -12.73 -3.02
N LEU A 68 -4.28 -14.01 -2.74
CA LEU A 68 -4.53 -15.11 -3.68
C LEU A 68 -6.01 -15.23 -4.05
N GLY A 69 -6.91 -15.14 -3.06
CA GLY A 69 -8.34 -15.24 -3.30
C GLY A 69 -8.90 -14.07 -4.11
N ASN A 70 -8.32 -12.90 -3.97
CA ASN A 70 -8.71 -11.72 -4.74
C ASN A 70 -8.01 -11.64 -6.10
N LYS A 71 -7.04 -12.54 -6.34
CA LYS A 71 -6.24 -12.61 -7.57
C LYS A 71 -5.50 -11.30 -7.88
N VAL A 72 -4.98 -10.66 -6.84
CA VAL A 72 -4.28 -9.38 -6.95
C VAL A 72 -2.93 -9.47 -6.26
N ALA A 73 -1.88 -9.09 -6.98
CA ALA A 73 -0.55 -8.89 -6.43
C ALA A 73 -0.25 -7.39 -6.40
N GLY A 74 0.56 -6.97 -5.46
CA GLY A 74 0.92 -5.57 -5.39
C GLY A 74 2.16 -5.33 -4.55
N LEU A 75 2.52 -4.07 -4.49
CA LEU A 75 3.55 -3.62 -3.58
C LEU A 75 3.22 -2.22 -3.07
N LYS A 76 3.75 -1.91 -1.91
CA LYS A 76 3.78 -0.55 -1.38
C LYS A 76 5.22 -0.06 -1.46
N TRP A 77 5.41 1.05 -2.15
CA TRP A 77 6.66 1.78 -2.22
C TRP A 77 6.52 2.95 -1.28
N VAL A 78 7.13 2.87 -0.09
CA VAL A 78 6.90 3.85 0.98
C VAL A 78 8.21 4.46 1.43
N SER A 79 8.24 5.79 1.42
CA SER A 79 9.36 6.60 1.91
C SER A 79 9.17 6.88 3.39
N VAL A 80 10.22 6.71 4.18
CA VAL A 80 10.25 7.07 5.60
C VAL A 80 11.45 8.00 5.77
N PHE A 81 11.16 9.30 5.91
CA PHE A 81 12.19 10.35 5.95
C PHE A 81 12.05 11.17 7.22
N PRO A 82 12.64 10.71 8.34
CA PRO A 82 12.57 11.45 9.61
C PRO A 82 13.08 12.89 9.51
N THR A 83 13.99 13.16 8.57
CA THR A 83 14.52 14.52 8.36
C THR A 83 13.48 15.51 7.84
N ASN A 84 12.30 15.04 7.42
CA ASN A 84 11.25 15.93 6.93
C ASN A 84 10.49 16.64 8.05
N ALA A 85 10.42 16.06 9.25
CA ALA A 85 9.67 16.66 10.36
C ALA A 85 10.12 18.08 10.69
N PRO A 86 11.44 18.37 10.84
CA PRO A 86 11.89 19.73 11.09
C PRO A 86 11.58 20.72 9.95
N LYS A 87 11.31 20.20 8.75
CA LYS A 87 10.96 21.02 7.58
C LYS A 87 9.45 21.28 7.48
N GLY A 88 8.65 20.71 8.39
CA GLY A 88 7.20 20.84 8.36
C GLY A 88 6.50 20.08 7.26
N ILE A 89 7.14 19.06 6.69
CA ILE A 89 6.54 18.19 5.65
C ILE A 89 6.44 16.75 6.13
N GLN A 90 5.65 15.94 5.44
CA GLN A 90 5.36 14.58 5.85
C GLN A 90 6.61 13.71 5.85
N ASN A 91 6.76 12.88 6.89
CA ASN A 91 7.85 11.92 7.00
C ASN A 91 7.58 10.64 6.19
N VAL A 92 6.32 10.24 6.10
CA VAL A 92 5.93 8.98 5.48
C VAL A 92 5.02 9.26 4.32
N THR A 93 5.45 8.88 3.12
CA THR A 93 4.68 9.01 1.88
C THR A 93 4.86 7.74 1.06
N GLY A 94 3.92 7.45 0.19
CA GLY A 94 4.04 6.24 -0.61
C GLY A 94 3.05 6.12 -1.73
N VAL A 95 3.29 5.09 -2.52
CA VAL A 95 2.47 4.71 -3.67
C VAL A 95 2.30 3.20 -3.63
N MET A 96 1.13 2.71 -4.04
CA MET A 96 0.90 1.29 -4.24
C MET A 96 0.70 0.99 -5.71
N LEU A 97 1.24 -0.16 -6.14
CA LEU A 97 1.02 -0.71 -7.47
C LEU A 97 0.25 -2.00 -7.33
N LEU A 98 -0.75 -2.21 -8.19
CA LEU A 98 -1.51 -3.45 -8.24
C LEU A 98 -1.46 -4.06 -9.64
N SER A 99 -1.32 -5.39 -9.67
CA SER A 99 -1.44 -6.20 -10.89
C SER A 99 -2.42 -7.33 -10.64
N GLU A 100 -3.16 -7.72 -11.67
CA GLU A 100 -3.93 -8.95 -11.57
C GLU A 100 -3.03 -10.14 -11.89
N ILE A 101 -3.24 -11.29 -11.27
CA ILE A 101 -2.27 -12.38 -11.31
C ILE A 101 -2.53 -13.43 -12.39
N GLU A 102 -3.61 -13.34 -13.13
CA GLU A 102 -3.85 -14.27 -14.23
C GLU A 102 -2.99 -13.97 -15.45
N THR A 103 -2.81 -12.68 -15.76
CA THR A 103 -1.97 -12.23 -16.88
C THR A 103 -0.72 -11.49 -16.44
N GLY A 104 -0.68 -11.01 -15.18
CA GLY A 104 0.38 -10.14 -14.69
C GLY A 104 0.23 -8.68 -15.11
N PHE A 105 -0.90 -8.31 -15.71
CA PHE A 105 -1.09 -6.94 -16.19
C PHE A 105 -1.22 -5.97 -15.01
N PRO A 106 -0.51 -4.83 -15.05
CA PRO A 106 -0.72 -3.78 -14.05
C PRO A 106 -2.12 -3.17 -14.24
N ILE A 107 -2.81 -2.92 -13.12
CA ILE A 107 -4.20 -2.42 -13.14
C ILE A 107 -4.37 -1.09 -12.45
N ALA A 108 -3.53 -0.75 -11.47
CA ALA A 108 -3.70 0.50 -10.73
C ALA A 108 -2.43 1.00 -10.10
N VAL A 109 -2.35 2.33 -9.99
CA VAL A 109 -1.42 3.05 -9.12
C VAL A 109 -2.27 3.82 -8.12
N ILE A 110 -2.06 3.56 -6.83
CA ILE A 110 -2.92 4.07 -5.75
C ILE A 110 -2.08 4.90 -4.77
N ASP A 111 -2.63 5.99 -4.27
CA ASP A 111 -2.00 6.70 -3.17
C ASP A 111 -1.73 5.75 -2.00
N GLY A 112 -0.48 5.70 -1.58
CA GLY A 112 -0.07 4.89 -0.43
C GLY A 112 0.10 5.70 0.85
N THR A 113 0.06 7.02 0.78
CA THR A 113 0.27 7.89 1.94
C THR A 113 -0.92 7.79 2.89
N LEU A 114 -2.11 8.10 2.41
CA LEU A 114 -3.33 8.04 3.23
C LEU A 114 -3.67 6.58 3.57
N CYS A 115 -3.54 5.66 2.64
CA CYS A 115 -3.79 4.24 2.90
C CYS A 115 -2.89 3.71 4.03
N THR A 116 -1.62 4.11 4.07
CA THR A 116 -0.70 3.72 5.14
C THR A 116 -1.16 4.25 6.50
N GLN A 117 -1.59 5.51 6.55
CA GLN A 117 -2.10 6.13 7.77
C GLN A 117 -3.36 5.42 8.27
N LEU A 118 -4.30 5.17 7.37
CA LEU A 118 -5.58 4.54 7.71
C LEU A 118 -5.37 3.11 8.21
N ARG A 119 -4.55 2.33 7.52
CA ARG A 119 -4.25 0.95 7.91
C ARG A 119 -3.55 0.90 9.26
N THR A 120 -2.59 1.76 9.48
CA THR A 120 -1.83 1.80 10.74
C THR A 120 -2.74 2.19 11.90
N ALA A 121 -3.61 3.16 11.71
CA ALA A 121 -4.61 3.55 12.71
C ALA A 121 -5.56 2.39 13.03
N ALA A 122 -6.00 1.66 12.03
CA ALA A 122 -6.91 0.52 12.22
C ALA A 122 -6.26 -0.61 13.02
N VAL A 123 -4.97 -0.88 12.79
CA VAL A 123 -4.22 -1.92 13.52
C VAL A 123 -3.97 -1.49 14.96
N GLY A 124 -3.77 -0.19 15.21
CA GLY A 124 -3.47 0.35 16.53
C GLY A 124 -4.67 0.51 17.46
N CYS A 125 -5.89 0.25 16.98
CA CYS A 125 -7.10 0.37 17.81
C CYS A 125 -7.41 -0.89 18.59
#